data_cd67f36e775192bf36242059881b5b9f
#
_entry.id   cd67f36e775192bf36242059881b5b9f
#
_cell.length_a   1.000
_cell.length_b   1.000
_cell.length_c   1.000
_cell.angle_alpha   90.00
_cell.angle_beta   90.00
_cell.angle_gamma   90.00
#
_symmetry.space_group_name_H-M   'P 1'
#
loop_
_entity.id
_entity.type
_entity.pdbx_description
1 polymer ?
#
loop_
_entity_poly.entity_id
_entity_poly.type
_entity_poly.pdbx_seq_one_letter_code
_entity_poly.pdbx_strand_id
1 'polypeptide(L)'
;MQTSAPIQNYPANVPRDIDPGQYRSLGQMFDESFQRYAARPFSVCMESWMSYGELDQQSKALGAWLQSLGLEPGARVAIMLPNVPQFAVTMSGILRAGYTCVNVNPLYTARELEHQLRDSGATAIIILENFAATLEKVIDRTPVKHVVVTAIGDMLGGLKGTLTTLAVRHLKKLVPPYKLPLDNGRTVTPFPRVLSEGSGRKLGPDTSTLDSIAFLQYTGGTTGLSKGAVLSHRNIIAATLQAEAWFTPALARAGDLAKVNSIAALPLYHIFALTLCLLAIRQGSHLTLIPNPRDFDGFIATLKKRPFHMLPAVNTLFNALLVHPQFKTIDFSTLFVSQAGGMAASEGTAKKWFEVTGCPMIEGWGMSETCAIGTNNPVMNTAFTGTIGLPLPSIEIAIKDDDGNSLPDGESGELCIKGPNVMVGYYNQPAETAEAFTADGFMRTGDIAIQLPDGTSKIVDRKKDMILVSGFNVFPNELENVISLCPGVLECAAIGVADIKQGEAIKVFVVRKDPSLNEESVMRFCEDQLTGYKRPKFIEFRDSLPKTNVGKILRRELRTAAH
;
A
#
# COMPACT_ATOMS: atom_id res chain seq x y z
N MET A 1 -5.14 -7.88 33.38
CA MET A 1 -4.16 -7.39 32.42
C MET A 1 -2.92 -8.26 32.59
N GLN A 2 -2.74 -9.28 31.76
CA GLN A 2 -1.45 -9.97 31.69
C GLN A 2 -0.53 -9.04 30.90
N THR A 3 0.42 -8.43 31.57
CA THR A 3 1.51 -7.71 30.91
C THR A 3 2.32 -8.74 30.12
N SER A 4 2.26 -8.68 28.79
CA SER A 4 3.15 -9.46 27.92
C SER A 4 4.59 -9.24 28.40
N ALA A 5 5.38 -10.32 28.45
CA ALA A 5 6.79 -10.25 28.83
C ALA A 5 7.50 -9.17 27.99
N PRO A 6 8.45 -8.44 28.57
CA PRO A 6 9.13 -7.38 27.82
C PRO A 6 9.88 -7.99 26.63
N ILE A 7 9.56 -7.55 25.42
CA ILE A 7 10.24 -7.95 24.18
C ILE A 7 11.71 -7.58 24.31
N GLN A 8 12.61 -8.57 24.35
CA GLN A 8 14.02 -8.39 24.69
C GLN A 8 14.80 -7.47 23.73
N ASN A 9 14.44 -7.44 22.44
CA ASN A 9 15.18 -6.73 21.39
C ASN A 9 14.47 -5.49 20.84
N TYR A 10 13.55 -4.90 21.62
CA TYR A 10 12.87 -3.69 21.17
C TYR A 10 13.85 -2.50 21.12
N PRO A 11 13.83 -1.68 20.03
CA PRO A 11 14.79 -0.59 19.89
C PRO A 11 14.68 0.43 21.04
N ALA A 12 15.80 0.68 21.72
CA ALA A 12 15.83 1.54 22.92
C ALA A 12 15.34 3.00 22.66
N ASN A 13 15.49 3.48 21.43
CA ASN A 13 15.12 4.83 21.04
C ASN A 13 13.69 4.94 20.45
N VAL A 14 12.91 3.86 20.51
CA VAL A 14 11.53 3.82 20.06
C VAL A 14 10.60 3.71 21.28
N PRO A 15 9.64 4.64 21.46
CA PRO A 15 8.69 4.53 22.55
C PRO A 15 7.82 3.28 22.39
N ARG A 16 7.37 2.72 23.52
CA ARG A 16 6.44 1.56 23.51
C ARG A 16 5.03 1.96 23.13
N ASP A 17 4.66 3.20 23.41
CA ASP A 17 3.33 3.71 23.22
C ASP A 17 3.32 5.02 22.45
N ILE A 18 2.22 5.27 21.76
CA ILE A 18 1.89 6.54 21.09
C ILE A 18 0.52 7.04 21.58
N ASP A 19 0.32 8.33 21.51
CA ASP A 19 -0.96 8.95 21.84
C ASP A 19 -1.61 9.59 20.62
N PRO A 20 -2.57 8.94 19.95
CA PRO A 20 -3.32 9.55 18.87
C PRO A 20 -4.25 10.69 19.34
N GLY A 21 -4.54 10.76 20.65
CA GLY A 21 -5.37 11.80 21.26
C GLY A 21 -4.75 13.20 21.25
N GLN A 22 -3.46 13.33 20.93
CA GLN A 22 -2.81 14.64 20.76
C GLN A 22 -3.40 15.49 19.62
N TYR A 23 -4.16 14.87 18.70
CA TYR A 23 -4.92 15.54 17.65
C TYR A 23 -6.39 15.19 17.73
N ARG A 24 -7.25 16.16 17.47
CA ARG A 24 -8.69 15.96 17.33
C ARG A 24 -9.04 15.24 16.02
N SER A 25 -8.30 15.54 14.95
CA SER A 25 -8.54 15.03 13.60
C SER A 25 -7.25 15.10 12.76
N LEU A 26 -7.25 14.44 11.59
CA LEU A 26 -6.20 14.62 10.58
C LEU A 26 -6.15 16.05 10.06
N GLY A 27 -7.30 16.74 9.98
CA GLY A 27 -7.36 18.15 9.60
C GLY A 27 -6.50 19.01 10.51
N GLN A 28 -6.59 18.83 11.84
CA GLN A 28 -5.74 19.53 12.80
C GLN A 28 -4.25 19.18 12.60
N MET A 29 -3.91 17.90 12.45
CA MET A 29 -2.53 17.46 12.21
C MET A 29 -1.95 18.12 10.95
N PHE A 30 -2.75 18.24 9.89
CA PHE A 30 -2.34 18.91 8.65
C PHE A 30 -2.15 20.41 8.87
N ASP A 31 -3.08 21.09 9.52
CA ASP A 31 -2.99 22.52 9.80
C ASP A 31 -1.69 22.87 10.54
N GLU A 32 -1.39 22.11 11.60
CA GLU A 32 -0.17 22.31 12.39
C GLU A 32 1.10 22.03 11.56
N SER A 33 1.12 20.92 10.81
CA SER A 33 2.27 20.54 9.97
C SER A 33 2.50 21.53 8.83
N PHE A 34 1.45 21.96 8.15
CA PHE A 34 1.54 22.89 7.02
C PHE A 34 1.98 24.28 7.47
N GLN A 35 1.48 24.74 8.61
CA GLN A 35 1.93 26.01 9.19
C GLN A 35 3.41 25.93 9.63
N ARG A 36 3.76 24.85 10.34
CA ARG A 36 5.13 24.67 10.88
C ARG A 36 6.18 24.57 9.78
N TYR A 37 5.84 23.93 8.66
CA TYR A 37 6.77 23.60 7.59
C TYR A 37 6.53 24.40 6.30
N ALA A 38 5.76 25.48 6.33
CA ALA A 38 5.27 26.21 5.16
C ALA A 38 6.32 26.49 4.08
N ALA A 39 7.54 26.88 4.49
CA ALA A 39 8.64 27.18 3.58
C ALA A 39 9.40 25.95 3.05
N ARG A 40 9.13 24.75 3.60
CA ARG A 40 9.84 23.52 3.18
C ARG A 40 9.23 22.93 1.92
N PRO A 41 10.04 22.24 1.08
CA PRO A 41 9.51 21.43 -0.01
C PRO A 41 8.73 20.25 0.56
N PHE A 42 7.53 19.98 0.01
CA PHE A 42 6.72 18.80 0.32
C PHE A 42 6.89 17.71 -0.70
N SER A 43 6.85 18.04 -1.98
CA SER A 43 6.99 17.02 -3.03
C SER A 43 7.65 17.57 -4.29
N VAL A 44 8.25 16.65 -5.03
CA VAL A 44 8.71 16.89 -6.39
C VAL A 44 8.15 15.82 -7.32
N CYS A 45 7.56 16.25 -8.43
CA CYS A 45 7.03 15.41 -9.48
C CYS A 45 7.49 15.91 -10.83
N MET A 46 8.18 15.08 -11.62
CA MET A 46 8.67 15.50 -12.94
C MET A 46 9.41 16.85 -12.90
N GLU A 47 10.27 17.07 -11.91
CA GLU A 47 11.02 18.32 -11.66
C GLU A 47 10.15 19.58 -11.37
N SER A 48 8.91 19.41 -10.98
CA SER A 48 8.07 20.46 -10.42
C SER A 48 7.92 20.28 -8.92
N TRP A 49 8.30 21.30 -8.17
CA TRP A 49 8.27 21.30 -6.72
C TRP A 49 6.98 21.90 -6.20
N MET A 50 6.51 21.39 -5.09
CA MET A 50 5.42 21.93 -4.30
C MET A 50 5.90 22.06 -2.85
N SER A 51 5.72 23.23 -2.26
CA SER A 51 5.99 23.49 -0.84
C SER A 51 4.81 23.07 0.04
N TYR A 52 5.06 22.98 1.36
CA TYR A 52 4.00 22.79 2.34
C TYR A 52 3.00 23.96 2.37
N GLY A 53 3.48 25.19 2.15
CA GLY A 53 2.62 26.38 2.03
C GLY A 53 1.69 26.33 0.83
N GLU A 54 2.17 25.85 -0.32
CA GLU A 54 1.33 25.63 -1.50
C GLU A 54 0.34 24.50 -1.28
N LEU A 55 0.74 23.40 -0.62
CA LEU A 55 -0.16 22.31 -0.24
C LEU A 55 -1.25 22.80 0.70
N ASP A 56 -0.91 23.64 1.70
CA ASP A 56 -1.87 24.28 2.60
C ASP A 56 -2.90 25.11 1.83
N GLN A 57 -2.42 26.03 1.00
CA GLN A 57 -3.29 26.92 0.24
C GLN A 57 -4.21 26.17 -0.71
N GLN A 58 -3.69 25.22 -1.46
CA GLN A 58 -4.45 24.49 -2.48
C GLN A 58 -5.43 23.51 -1.86
N SER A 59 -5.07 22.83 -0.76
CA SER A 59 -5.98 21.95 -0.05
C SER A 59 -7.10 22.71 0.65
N LYS A 60 -6.84 23.92 1.19
CA LYS A 60 -7.89 24.83 1.69
C LYS A 60 -8.86 25.24 0.58
N ALA A 61 -8.33 25.60 -0.59
CA ALA A 61 -9.16 25.98 -1.72
C ALA A 61 -10.05 24.83 -2.17
N LEU A 62 -9.49 23.61 -2.34
CA LEU A 62 -10.27 22.44 -2.71
C LEU A 62 -11.33 22.11 -1.64
N GLY A 63 -10.97 22.12 -0.36
CA GLY A 63 -11.91 21.87 0.74
C GLY A 63 -13.04 22.88 0.77
N ALA A 64 -12.75 24.17 0.63
CA ALA A 64 -13.77 25.23 0.59
C ALA A 64 -14.71 25.11 -0.61
N TRP A 65 -14.17 24.69 -1.78
CA TRP A 65 -14.97 24.41 -2.95
C TRP A 65 -15.90 23.21 -2.71
N LEU A 66 -15.39 22.11 -2.14
CA LEU A 66 -16.22 20.94 -1.80
C LEU A 66 -17.35 21.30 -0.84
N GLN A 67 -17.07 22.09 0.20
CA GLN A 67 -18.11 22.57 1.14
C GLN A 67 -19.17 23.42 0.44
N SER A 68 -18.80 24.18 -0.61
CA SER A 68 -19.75 24.98 -1.37
C SER A 68 -20.73 24.16 -2.23
N LEU A 69 -20.49 22.85 -2.37
CA LEU A 69 -21.41 21.93 -3.06
C LEU A 69 -22.60 21.51 -2.19
N GLY A 70 -22.58 21.87 -0.89
CA GLY A 70 -23.65 21.47 0.04
C GLY A 70 -23.68 19.98 0.34
N LEU A 71 -22.52 19.31 0.32
CA LEU A 71 -22.42 17.90 0.69
C LEU A 71 -22.68 17.73 2.19
N GLU A 72 -23.35 16.63 2.55
CA GLU A 72 -23.58 16.28 3.96
C GLU A 72 -22.27 16.04 4.72
N PRO A 73 -22.20 16.34 6.02
CA PRO A 73 -21.03 16.01 6.84
C PRO A 73 -20.64 14.54 6.70
N GLY A 74 -19.35 14.25 6.55
CA GLY A 74 -18.84 12.90 6.32
C GLY A 74 -19.16 12.32 4.94
N ALA A 75 -19.63 13.12 3.98
CA ALA A 75 -19.84 12.67 2.60
C ALA A 75 -18.57 12.04 2.03
N ARG A 76 -18.75 10.96 1.26
CA ARG A 76 -17.63 10.23 0.67
C ARG A 76 -17.23 10.87 -0.64
N VAL A 77 -15.93 11.17 -0.76
CA VAL A 77 -15.32 11.75 -1.95
C VAL A 77 -14.25 10.81 -2.47
N ALA A 78 -14.43 10.31 -3.69
CA ALA A 78 -13.53 9.36 -4.31
C ALA A 78 -12.30 10.05 -4.91
N ILE A 79 -11.12 9.41 -4.76
CA ILE A 79 -9.84 9.86 -5.30
C ILE A 79 -9.32 8.79 -6.26
N MET A 80 -9.35 9.06 -7.57
CA MET A 80 -8.86 8.15 -8.62
C MET A 80 -7.66 8.77 -9.32
N LEU A 81 -6.56 8.89 -8.57
CA LEU A 81 -5.33 9.56 -8.97
C LEU A 81 -4.11 8.64 -8.78
N PRO A 82 -3.12 8.66 -9.69
CA PRO A 82 -1.81 8.05 -9.46
C PRO A 82 -0.94 8.94 -8.57
N ASN A 83 0.39 8.68 -8.53
CA ASN A 83 1.35 9.46 -7.75
C ASN A 83 1.62 10.83 -8.42
N VAL A 84 0.70 11.75 -8.28
CA VAL A 84 0.77 13.14 -8.78
C VAL A 84 0.53 14.11 -7.63
N PRO A 85 1.00 15.37 -7.73
CA PRO A 85 0.83 16.36 -6.65
C PRO A 85 -0.63 16.57 -6.24
N GLN A 86 -1.55 16.45 -7.19
CA GLN A 86 -2.99 16.55 -6.95
C GLN A 86 -3.51 15.57 -5.90
N PHE A 87 -2.86 14.41 -5.74
CA PHE A 87 -3.30 13.41 -4.76
C PHE A 87 -3.26 13.97 -3.32
N ALA A 88 -2.13 14.54 -2.91
CA ALA A 88 -1.97 15.10 -1.57
C ALA A 88 -2.88 16.32 -1.33
N VAL A 89 -3.04 17.19 -2.34
CA VAL A 89 -3.97 18.34 -2.28
C VAL A 89 -5.40 17.84 -2.10
N THR A 90 -5.80 16.82 -2.86
CA THR A 90 -7.15 16.25 -2.82
C THR A 90 -7.42 15.59 -1.48
N MET A 91 -6.55 14.70 -1.02
CA MET A 91 -6.68 14.03 0.27
C MET A 91 -6.78 15.04 1.41
N SER A 92 -5.86 15.99 1.47
CA SER A 92 -5.85 16.98 2.54
C SER A 92 -7.06 17.91 2.49
N GLY A 93 -7.51 18.30 1.30
CA GLY A 93 -8.70 19.14 1.13
C GLY A 93 -9.99 18.46 1.56
N ILE A 94 -10.17 17.17 1.21
CA ILE A 94 -11.33 16.37 1.61
C ILE A 94 -11.41 16.26 3.14
N LEU A 95 -10.30 15.84 3.77
CA LEU A 95 -10.27 15.62 5.22
C LEU A 95 -10.43 16.91 6.03
N ARG A 96 -9.82 18.02 5.57
CA ARG A 96 -9.97 19.34 6.20
C ARG A 96 -11.36 19.93 6.05
N ALA A 97 -12.09 19.51 5.02
CA ALA A 97 -13.49 19.90 4.81
C ALA A 97 -14.49 19.07 5.63
N GLY A 98 -14.03 18.08 6.41
CA GLY A 98 -14.86 17.19 7.21
C GLY A 98 -15.50 16.06 6.42
N TYR A 99 -14.89 15.65 5.31
CA TYR A 99 -15.37 14.58 4.43
C TYR A 99 -14.49 13.32 4.51
N THR A 100 -15.01 12.21 4.01
CA THR A 100 -14.35 10.90 3.98
C THR A 100 -13.69 10.65 2.62
N CYS A 101 -12.41 10.30 2.60
CA CYS A 101 -11.70 9.88 1.39
C CYS A 101 -12.06 8.43 1.01
N VAL A 102 -12.32 8.19 -0.27
CA VAL A 102 -12.46 6.86 -0.85
C VAL A 102 -11.36 6.67 -1.88
N ASN A 103 -10.29 5.97 -1.51
CA ASN A 103 -9.19 5.74 -2.43
C ASN A 103 -9.59 4.71 -3.49
N VAL A 104 -9.45 5.09 -4.76
CA VAL A 104 -9.81 4.27 -5.92
C VAL A 104 -8.58 3.92 -6.72
N ASN A 105 -8.42 2.65 -7.05
CA ASN A 105 -7.36 2.21 -7.95
C ASN A 105 -7.62 2.74 -9.38
N PRO A 106 -6.72 3.58 -9.95
CA PRO A 106 -6.91 4.12 -11.31
C PRO A 106 -6.98 3.07 -12.42
N LEU A 107 -6.49 1.87 -12.15
CA LEU A 107 -6.47 0.77 -13.12
C LEU A 107 -7.66 -0.20 -12.98
N TYR A 108 -8.66 0.15 -12.18
CA TYR A 108 -9.88 -0.64 -12.09
C TYR A 108 -10.62 -0.74 -13.42
N THR A 109 -11.19 -1.90 -13.66
CA THR A 109 -12.18 -2.10 -14.72
C THR A 109 -13.44 -1.30 -14.43
N ALA A 110 -14.28 -1.10 -15.44
CA ALA A 110 -15.58 -0.43 -15.27
C ALA A 110 -16.43 -1.12 -14.17
N ARG A 111 -16.45 -2.46 -14.11
CA ARG A 111 -17.19 -3.24 -13.11
C ARG A 111 -16.68 -3.00 -11.68
N GLU A 112 -15.37 -2.99 -11.47
CA GLU A 112 -14.77 -2.74 -10.16
C GLU A 112 -15.02 -1.31 -9.70
N LEU A 113 -14.89 -0.34 -10.60
CA LEU A 113 -15.17 1.06 -10.31
C LEU A 113 -16.65 1.29 -9.95
N GLU A 114 -17.59 0.70 -10.71
CA GLU A 114 -19.02 0.76 -10.41
C GLU A 114 -19.32 0.20 -9.02
N HIS A 115 -18.78 -1.00 -8.72
CA HIS A 115 -18.97 -1.62 -7.42
C HIS A 115 -18.49 -0.70 -6.29
N GLN A 116 -17.26 -0.19 -6.36
CA GLN A 116 -16.70 0.63 -5.30
C GLN A 116 -17.45 1.95 -5.10
N LEU A 117 -17.82 2.64 -6.18
CA LEU A 117 -18.56 3.90 -6.10
C LEU A 117 -19.97 3.71 -5.54
N ARG A 118 -20.65 2.62 -5.86
CA ARG A 118 -21.97 2.27 -5.32
C ARG A 118 -21.91 1.88 -3.85
N ASP A 119 -21.00 0.98 -3.51
CA ASP A 119 -20.85 0.46 -2.15
C ASP A 119 -20.43 1.57 -1.18
N SER A 120 -19.44 2.39 -1.55
CA SER A 120 -19.02 3.54 -0.75
C SER A 120 -20.06 4.65 -0.68
N GLY A 121 -20.98 4.73 -1.63
CA GLY A 121 -21.92 5.84 -1.77
C GLY A 121 -21.22 7.18 -2.06
N ALA A 122 -20.07 7.17 -2.76
CA ALA A 122 -19.33 8.37 -3.09
C ALA A 122 -20.15 9.33 -3.96
N THR A 123 -20.35 10.56 -3.50
CA THR A 123 -21.14 11.60 -4.18
C THR A 123 -20.30 12.52 -5.07
N ALA A 124 -19.00 12.56 -4.83
CA ALA A 124 -18.03 13.29 -5.66
C ALA A 124 -16.82 12.40 -5.98
N ILE A 125 -16.16 12.68 -7.11
CA ILE A 125 -14.93 12.01 -7.52
C ILE A 125 -13.94 13.01 -8.10
N ILE A 126 -12.68 12.91 -7.69
CA ILE A 126 -11.55 13.60 -8.32
C ILE A 126 -10.77 12.56 -9.11
N ILE A 127 -10.67 12.74 -10.43
CA ILE A 127 -10.16 11.73 -11.36
C ILE A 127 -9.15 12.34 -12.34
N LEU A 128 -8.06 11.59 -12.62
CA LEU A 128 -7.17 11.94 -13.72
C LEU A 128 -7.85 11.62 -15.06
N GLU A 129 -7.77 12.53 -16.02
CA GLU A 129 -8.45 12.41 -17.33
C GLU A 129 -8.15 11.09 -18.07
N ASN A 130 -6.99 10.49 -17.84
CA ASN A 130 -6.60 9.20 -18.40
C ASN A 130 -7.60 8.06 -18.08
N PHE A 131 -8.35 8.20 -17.00
CA PHE A 131 -9.28 7.19 -16.50
C PHE A 131 -10.76 7.61 -16.64
N ALA A 132 -11.01 8.81 -17.16
CA ALA A 132 -12.36 9.36 -17.30
C ALA A 132 -13.27 8.51 -18.21
N ALA A 133 -12.72 7.87 -19.24
CA ALA A 133 -13.47 6.96 -20.11
C ALA A 133 -13.95 5.68 -19.38
N THR A 134 -13.26 5.26 -18.31
CA THR A 134 -13.72 4.14 -17.46
C THR A 134 -14.90 4.61 -16.59
N LEU A 135 -14.84 5.83 -16.04
CA LEU A 135 -15.93 6.43 -15.28
C LEU A 135 -17.17 6.65 -16.15
N GLU A 136 -17.01 7.16 -17.38
CA GLU A 136 -18.10 7.35 -18.33
C GLU A 136 -18.98 6.10 -18.50
N LYS A 137 -18.39 4.92 -18.56
CA LYS A 137 -19.11 3.64 -18.74
C LYS A 137 -20.03 3.27 -17.58
N VAL A 138 -19.84 3.86 -16.41
CA VAL A 138 -20.50 3.42 -15.18
C VAL A 138 -21.19 4.54 -14.41
N ILE A 139 -20.88 5.80 -14.69
CA ILE A 139 -21.30 6.94 -13.87
C ILE A 139 -22.81 7.00 -13.66
N ASP A 140 -23.62 6.62 -14.67
CA ASP A 140 -25.09 6.62 -14.59
C ASP A 140 -25.66 5.59 -13.60
N ARG A 141 -24.86 4.62 -13.23
CA ARG A 141 -25.21 3.58 -12.25
C ARG A 141 -24.59 3.82 -10.87
N THR A 142 -24.04 5.02 -10.66
CA THR A 142 -23.37 5.40 -9.40
C THR A 142 -24.05 6.63 -8.77
N PRO A 143 -23.87 6.86 -7.47
CA PRO A 143 -24.39 8.05 -6.79
C PRO A 143 -23.57 9.33 -7.07
N VAL A 144 -22.53 9.28 -7.89
CA VAL A 144 -21.64 10.41 -8.19
C VAL A 144 -22.39 11.53 -8.90
N LYS A 145 -22.37 12.71 -8.27
CA LYS A 145 -22.96 13.94 -8.81
C LYS A 145 -21.91 14.97 -9.22
N HIS A 146 -20.76 14.99 -8.54
CA HIS A 146 -19.73 16.00 -8.79
C HIS A 146 -18.44 15.30 -9.26
N VAL A 147 -18.03 15.62 -10.49
CA VAL A 147 -16.79 15.08 -11.06
C VAL A 147 -15.79 16.21 -11.22
N VAL A 148 -14.62 16.06 -10.63
CA VAL A 148 -13.48 16.93 -10.85
C VAL A 148 -12.47 16.20 -11.71
N VAL A 149 -12.23 16.71 -12.91
CA VAL A 149 -11.25 16.12 -13.84
C VAL A 149 -9.95 16.92 -13.79
N THR A 150 -8.83 16.22 -13.62
CA THR A 150 -7.49 16.82 -13.67
C THR A 150 -6.65 16.20 -14.78
N ALA A 151 -5.79 17.01 -15.39
CA ALA A 151 -4.73 16.55 -16.28
C ALA A 151 -3.42 16.39 -15.50
N ILE A 152 -2.52 15.54 -15.99
CA ILE A 152 -1.22 15.32 -15.33
C ILE A 152 -0.40 16.60 -15.17
N GLY A 153 -0.56 17.53 -16.10
CA GLY A 153 0.16 18.80 -16.12
C GLY A 153 -0.42 19.92 -15.26
N ASP A 154 -1.65 19.77 -14.71
CA ASP A 154 -2.36 20.85 -14.01
C ASP A 154 -1.58 21.45 -12.84
N MET A 155 -0.72 20.66 -12.20
CA MET A 155 0.13 21.10 -11.08
C MET A 155 1.63 21.06 -11.37
N LEU A 156 2.04 20.96 -12.64
CA LEU A 156 3.46 21.01 -13.02
C LEU A 156 3.95 22.44 -13.35
N GLY A 157 3.04 23.41 -13.29
CA GLY A 157 3.32 24.83 -13.54
C GLY A 157 3.38 25.24 -15.02
N GLY A 158 2.85 26.40 -15.33
CA GLY A 158 2.97 27.15 -16.58
C GLY A 158 3.10 26.34 -17.89
N LEU A 159 4.09 26.70 -18.68
CA LEU A 159 4.35 26.09 -19.99
C LEU A 159 4.65 24.59 -19.90
N LYS A 160 5.37 24.17 -18.86
CA LYS A 160 5.71 22.74 -18.65
C LYS A 160 4.47 21.87 -18.47
N GLY A 161 3.52 22.32 -17.66
CA GLY A 161 2.26 21.60 -17.44
C GLY A 161 1.47 21.45 -18.73
N THR A 162 1.34 22.54 -19.50
CA THR A 162 0.67 22.54 -20.80
C THR A 162 1.33 21.58 -21.78
N LEU A 163 2.66 21.65 -21.94
CA LEU A 163 3.40 20.76 -22.84
C LEU A 163 3.29 19.29 -22.42
N THR A 164 3.37 19.02 -21.11
CA THR A 164 3.20 17.64 -20.60
C THR A 164 1.81 17.11 -20.90
N THR A 165 0.76 17.90 -20.66
CA THR A 165 -0.61 17.52 -20.96
C THR A 165 -0.82 17.25 -22.46
N LEU A 166 -0.31 18.12 -23.32
CA LEU A 166 -0.38 17.93 -24.78
C LEU A 166 0.35 16.65 -25.23
N ALA A 167 1.54 16.41 -24.68
CA ALA A 167 2.32 15.21 -24.97
C ALA A 167 1.58 13.93 -24.53
N VAL A 168 0.96 13.92 -23.36
CA VAL A 168 0.19 12.78 -22.84
C VAL A 168 -1.06 12.52 -23.67
N ARG A 169 -1.79 13.59 -24.05
CA ARG A 169 -3.02 13.50 -24.84
C ARG A 169 -2.75 13.09 -26.29
N HIS A 170 -1.83 13.76 -26.96
CA HIS A 170 -1.69 13.68 -28.44
C HIS A 170 -0.50 12.86 -28.90
N LEU A 171 0.66 12.96 -28.22
CA LEU A 171 1.86 12.22 -28.61
C LEU A 171 1.85 10.79 -28.08
N LYS A 172 1.61 10.63 -26.77
CA LYS A 172 1.55 9.30 -26.12
C LYS A 172 0.17 8.64 -26.23
N LYS A 173 -0.87 9.39 -26.57
CA LYS A 173 -2.26 8.92 -26.71
C LYS A 173 -2.76 8.14 -25.49
N LEU A 174 -2.38 8.59 -24.28
CA LEU A 174 -2.73 7.92 -23.02
C LEU A 174 -4.06 8.41 -22.43
N VAL A 175 -4.76 9.33 -23.09
CA VAL A 175 -6.09 9.80 -22.69
C VAL A 175 -7.08 9.32 -23.75
N PRO A 176 -7.85 8.25 -23.48
CA PRO A 176 -8.94 7.83 -24.35
C PRO A 176 -10.01 8.92 -24.45
N PRO A 177 -10.70 9.07 -25.59
CA PRO A 177 -11.84 9.97 -25.70
C PRO A 177 -12.91 9.65 -24.65
N TYR A 178 -13.46 10.66 -24.01
CA TYR A 178 -14.54 10.52 -23.04
C TYR A 178 -15.54 11.70 -23.13
N LYS A 179 -16.78 11.42 -22.75
CA LYS A 179 -17.85 12.41 -22.64
C LYS A 179 -18.65 12.13 -21.36
N LEU A 180 -18.32 12.83 -20.30
CA LEU A 180 -19.06 12.68 -19.04
C LEU A 180 -20.41 13.40 -19.14
N PRO A 181 -21.53 12.74 -18.75
CA PRO A 181 -22.86 13.33 -18.85
C PRO A 181 -23.05 14.45 -17.82
N LEU A 182 -23.77 15.50 -18.23
CA LEU A 182 -24.15 16.65 -17.40
C LEU A 182 -25.61 16.61 -16.97
N ASP A 183 -26.28 15.50 -17.18
CA ASP A 183 -27.69 15.28 -16.83
C ASP A 183 -27.86 15.00 -15.32
N ASN A 184 -29.09 14.93 -14.86
CA ASN A 184 -29.46 14.61 -13.48
C ASN A 184 -28.77 15.49 -12.41
N GLY A 185 -28.44 16.75 -12.73
CA GLY A 185 -27.78 17.67 -11.81
C GLY A 185 -26.30 17.39 -11.59
N ARG A 186 -25.67 16.58 -12.46
CA ARG A 186 -24.23 16.36 -12.43
C ARG A 186 -23.45 17.58 -12.86
N THR A 187 -22.29 17.74 -12.24
CA THR A 187 -21.31 18.75 -12.61
C THR A 187 -19.99 18.10 -12.99
N VAL A 188 -19.33 18.62 -14.02
CA VAL A 188 -17.96 18.24 -14.41
C VAL A 188 -17.13 19.51 -14.39
N THR A 189 -16.18 19.59 -13.46
CA THR A 189 -15.39 20.80 -13.24
C THR A 189 -13.90 20.48 -13.40
N PRO A 190 -13.13 21.23 -14.19
CA PRO A 190 -11.68 21.09 -14.26
C PRO A 190 -11.02 21.42 -12.92
N PHE A 191 -10.01 20.65 -12.52
CA PHE A 191 -9.29 20.83 -11.26
C PHE A 191 -8.72 22.24 -11.05
N PRO A 192 -8.08 22.88 -12.05
CA PRO A 192 -7.60 24.26 -11.89
C PRO A 192 -8.73 25.27 -11.60
N ARG A 193 -9.93 25.04 -12.15
CA ARG A 193 -11.11 25.86 -11.87
C ARG A 193 -11.61 25.66 -10.44
N VAL A 194 -11.60 24.43 -9.93
CA VAL A 194 -11.91 24.11 -8.53
C VAL A 194 -11.00 24.88 -7.58
N LEU A 195 -9.68 24.88 -7.83
CA LEU A 195 -8.73 25.62 -7.02
C LEU A 195 -8.93 27.15 -7.11
N SER A 196 -9.19 27.67 -8.32
CA SER A 196 -9.44 29.10 -8.53
C SER A 196 -10.72 29.56 -7.83
N GLU A 197 -11.84 28.85 -7.98
CA GLU A 197 -13.11 29.17 -7.34
C GLU A 197 -13.04 29.01 -5.80
N GLY A 198 -12.30 27.99 -5.34
CA GLY A 198 -12.14 27.69 -3.92
C GLY A 198 -11.22 28.68 -3.21
N SER A 199 -10.20 29.25 -3.91
CA SER A 199 -9.29 30.23 -3.32
C SER A 199 -9.98 31.55 -2.92
N GLY A 200 -11.10 31.87 -3.54
CA GLY A 200 -11.96 33.00 -3.18
C GLY A 200 -12.92 32.70 -2.01
N ARG A 201 -12.92 31.49 -1.46
CA ARG A 201 -13.82 31.04 -0.40
C ARG A 201 -13.06 30.76 0.89
N LYS A 202 -13.72 30.94 2.04
CA LYS A 202 -13.16 30.51 3.33
C LYS A 202 -13.54 29.06 3.59
N LEU A 203 -12.55 28.23 3.91
CA LEU A 203 -12.78 26.89 4.41
C LEU A 203 -13.48 26.98 5.78
N GLY A 204 -14.63 26.35 5.92
CA GLY A 204 -15.36 26.21 7.18
C GLY A 204 -14.60 25.30 8.15
N PRO A 205 -15.02 25.27 9.42
CA PRO A 205 -14.35 24.47 10.43
C PRO A 205 -14.45 22.96 10.12
N ASP A 206 -13.36 22.24 10.39
CA ASP A 206 -13.36 20.79 10.45
C ASP A 206 -14.11 20.34 11.73
N THR A 207 -15.23 19.66 11.55
CA THR A 207 -16.06 19.12 12.63
C THR A 207 -15.75 17.66 12.95
N SER A 208 -14.78 17.06 12.28
CA SER A 208 -14.38 15.68 12.49
C SER A 208 -13.80 15.47 13.89
N THR A 209 -14.03 14.29 14.42
CA THR A 209 -13.45 13.78 15.66
C THR A 209 -12.51 12.62 15.35
N LEU A 210 -11.82 12.12 16.36
CA LEU A 210 -10.99 10.93 16.22
C LEU A 210 -11.76 9.71 15.71
N ASP A 211 -13.04 9.60 16.03
CA ASP A 211 -13.87 8.45 15.68
C ASP A 211 -14.65 8.64 14.36
N SER A 212 -14.58 9.84 13.76
CA SER A 212 -15.08 10.08 12.41
C SER A 212 -14.31 9.25 11.38
N ILE A 213 -15.01 8.82 10.31
CA ILE A 213 -14.38 8.05 9.23
C ILE A 213 -13.49 8.97 8.39
N ALA A 214 -12.19 8.67 8.34
CA ALA A 214 -11.25 9.38 7.50
C ALA A 214 -11.15 8.77 6.10
N PHE A 215 -11.05 7.43 6.04
CA PHE A 215 -10.93 6.70 4.78
C PHE A 215 -11.86 5.49 4.73
N LEU A 216 -12.39 5.22 3.54
CA LEU A 216 -12.83 3.90 3.13
C LEU A 216 -11.74 3.33 2.22
N GLN A 217 -10.96 2.39 2.76
CA GLN A 217 -9.87 1.75 2.04
C GLN A 217 -10.31 0.39 1.52
N TYR A 218 -10.56 0.31 0.21
CA TYR A 218 -11.01 -0.94 -0.40
C TYR A 218 -9.87 -1.94 -0.54
N THR A 219 -10.13 -3.16 -0.08
CA THR A 219 -9.16 -4.25 -0.14
C THR A 219 -9.44 -5.13 -1.33
N GLY A 220 -8.41 -5.58 -2.01
CA GLY A 220 -8.52 -6.61 -3.03
C GLY A 220 -8.83 -7.96 -2.36
N GLY A 221 -10.09 -8.20 -2.02
CA GLY A 221 -10.53 -9.48 -1.47
C GLY A 221 -10.15 -10.63 -2.40
N THR A 222 -9.62 -11.70 -1.84
CA THR A 222 -9.21 -12.88 -2.61
C THR A 222 -10.38 -13.84 -2.84
N THR A 223 -11.53 -13.59 -2.21
CA THR A 223 -12.70 -14.48 -2.22
C THR A 223 -13.96 -13.86 -2.81
N GLY A 224 -13.97 -12.56 -3.16
CA GLY A 224 -15.18 -11.89 -3.63
C GLY A 224 -14.95 -10.46 -4.13
N LEU A 225 -16.00 -9.66 -4.06
CA LEU A 225 -15.96 -8.22 -4.31
C LEU A 225 -15.11 -7.53 -3.23
N SER A 226 -14.41 -6.47 -3.60
CA SER A 226 -13.60 -5.69 -2.66
C SER A 226 -14.47 -5.07 -1.57
N LYS A 227 -13.98 -5.13 -0.32
CA LYS A 227 -14.67 -4.59 0.87
C LYS A 227 -13.97 -3.31 1.30
N GLY A 228 -14.73 -2.32 1.77
CA GLY A 228 -14.20 -1.07 2.29
C GLY A 228 -13.84 -1.22 3.77
N ALA A 229 -12.55 -1.25 4.13
CA ALA A 229 -12.12 -1.11 5.52
C ALA A 229 -12.39 0.32 6.01
N VAL A 230 -13.09 0.45 7.12
CA VAL A 230 -13.40 1.74 7.75
C VAL A 230 -12.23 2.17 8.61
N LEU A 231 -11.51 3.18 8.16
CA LEU A 231 -10.38 3.75 8.88
C LEU A 231 -10.77 5.12 9.42
N SER A 232 -10.83 5.23 10.76
CA SER A 232 -11.12 6.48 11.46
C SER A 232 -9.92 7.42 11.44
N HIS A 233 -10.14 8.69 11.80
CA HIS A 233 -9.03 9.63 12.03
C HIS A 233 -8.06 9.09 13.08
N ARG A 234 -8.57 8.46 14.15
CA ARG A 234 -7.76 7.80 15.19
C ARG A 234 -6.82 6.74 14.60
N ASN A 235 -7.35 5.86 13.76
CA ASN A 235 -6.54 4.77 13.18
C ASN A 235 -5.39 5.31 12.33
N ILE A 236 -5.67 6.29 11.49
CA ILE A 236 -4.66 6.88 10.60
C ILE A 236 -3.63 7.72 11.36
N ILE A 237 -4.07 8.50 12.37
CA ILE A 237 -3.14 9.25 13.23
C ILE A 237 -2.23 8.29 14.00
N ALA A 238 -2.81 7.22 14.58
CA ALA A 238 -2.03 6.20 15.27
C ALA A 238 -0.96 5.59 14.36
N ALA A 239 -1.35 5.14 13.16
CA ALA A 239 -0.43 4.57 12.18
C ALA A 239 0.68 5.57 11.78
N THR A 240 0.35 6.85 11.63
CA THR A 240 1.32 7.90 11.31
C THR A 240 2.34 8.10 12.44
N LEU A 241 1.87 8.14 13.69
CA LEU A 241 2.74 8.28 14.87
C LEU A 241 3.60 7.04 15.12
N GLN A 242 3.05 5.84 14.89
CA GLN A 242 3.78 4.58 14.95
C GLN A 242 4.91 4.56 13.91
N ALA A 243 4.61 4.96 12.66
CA ALA A 243 5.61 5.08 11.61
C ALA A 243 6.67 6.14 11.95
N GLU A 244 6.26 7.30 12.46
CA GLU A 244 7.18 8.35 12.91
C GLU A 244 8.14 7.82 13.98
N ALA A 245 7.62 7.19 15.03
CA ALA A 245 8.42 6.64 16.11
C ALA A 245 9.42 5.60 15.61
N TRP A 246 8.99 4.73 14.68
CA TRP A 246 9.80 3.62 14.17
C TRP A 246 10.90 4.07 13.20
N PHE A 247 10.59 4.96 12.26
CA PHE A 247 11.52 5.34 11.20
C PHE A 247 12.43 6.52 11.54
N THR A 248 12.05 7.37 12.50
CA THR A 248 12.86 8.55 12.89
C THR A 248 14.30 8.20 13.27
N PRO A 249 14.63 7.11 14.02
CA PRO A 249 16.02 6.80 14.35
C PRO A 249 16.93 6.64 13.13
N ALA A 250 16.45 6.04 12.05
CA ALA A 250 17.24 5.93 10.82
C ALA A 250 17.26 7.23 10.01
N LEU A 251 16.10 7.91 9.89
CA LEU A 251 15.96 9.12 9.08
C LEU A 251 16.67 10.34 9.69
N ALA A 252 16.82 10.37 11.03
CA ALA A 252 17.58 11.40 11.74
C ALA A 252 19.08 11.44 11.32
N ARG A 253 19.59 10.35 10.72
CA ARG A 253 20.96 10.32 10.12
C ARG A 253 21.15 11.34 9.01
N ALA A 254 20.08 11.86 8.41
CA ALA A 254 20.14 12.98 7.47
C ALA A 254 20.54 14.32 8.13
N GLY A 255 20.61 14.36 9.47
CA GLY A 255 20.91 15.55 10.28
C GLY A 255 19.73 16.51 10.44
N ASP A 256 18.91 16.68 9.42
CA ASP A 256 17.66 17.44 9.45
C ASP A 256 16.59 16.69 8.65
N LEU A 257 15.45 16.42 9.29
CA LEU A 257 14.32 15.73 8.64
C LEU A 257 13.79 16.50 7.41
N ALA A 258 13.97 17.82 7.32
CA ALA A 258 13.66 18.60 6.12
C ALA A 258 14.43 18.13 4.86
N LYS A 259 15.62 17.53 5.05
CA LYS A 259 16.44 17.00 3.96
C LYS A 259 16.01 15.59 3.53
N VAL A 260 15.21 14.91 4.36
CA VAL A 260 14.77 13.55 4.07
C VAL A 260 13.90 13.56 2.81
N ASN A 261 14.35 12.80 1.82
CA ASN A 261 13.63 12.54 0.58
C ASN A 261 13.22 11.08 0.54
N SER A 262 11.93 10.82 0.51
CA SER A 262 11.38 9.46 0.40
C SER A 262 10.82 9.24 -1.00
N ILE A 263 11.09 8.09 -1.60
CA ILE A 263 10.65 7.75 -2.95
C ILE A 263 9.23 7.17 -2.90
N ALA A 264 8.26 7.89 -3.42
CA ALA A 264 6.88 7.43 -3.55
C ALA A 264 6.69 6.73 -4.91
N ALA A 265 7.16 5.49 -5.01
CA ALA A 265 7.00 4.64 -6.20
C ALA A 265 5.77 3.71 -6.07
N LEU A 266 5.41 3.30 -4.85
CA LEU A 266 4.16 2.59 -4.61
C LEU A 266 2.96 3.52 -4.77
N PRO A 267 1.80 3.01 -5.23
CA PRO A 267 0.64 3.86 -5.51
C PRO A 267 0.09 4.54 -4.24
N LEU A 268 -0.08 5.87 -4.27
CA LEU A 268 -0.59 6.66 -3.14
C LEU A 268 -2.04 6.31 -2.75
N TYR A 269 -2.83 5.76 -3.67
CA TYR A 269 -4.17 5.25 -3.34
C TYR A 269 -4.13 3.95 -2.51
N HIS A 270 -2.96 3.30 -2.41
CA HIS A 270 -2.74 2.15 -1.55
C HIS A 270 -2.25 2.60 -0.17
N ILE A 271 -2.78 1.99 0.87
CA ILE A 271 -2.53 2.40 2.26
C ILE A 271 -1.04 2.48 2.63
N PHE A 272 -0.19 1.62 2.07
CA PHE A 272 1.25 1.61 2.34
C PHE A 272 1.92 2.92 1.89
N ALA A 273 1.68 3.36 0.66
CA ALA A 273 2.23 4.63 0.18
C ALA A 273 1.49 5.85 0.77
N LEU A 274 0.21 5.70 1.11
CA LEU A 274 -0.53 6.72 1.85
C LEU A 274 0.13 7.00 3.20
N THR A 275 0.49 5.97 3.96
CA THR A 275 1.18 6.11 5.25
C THR A 275 2.55 6.80 5.09
N LEU A 276 3.30 6.51 4.00
CA LEU A 276 4.52 7.25 3.68
C LEU A 276 4.25 8.75 3.45
N CYS A 277 3.17 9.08 2.74
CA CYS A 277 2.76 10.47 2.50
C CYS A 277 2.41 11.19 3.81
N LEU A 278 1.67 10.54 4.68
CA LEU A 278 1.30 11.07 6.00
C LEU A 278 2.51 11.23 6.92
N LEU A 279 3.44 10.28 6.89
CA LEU A 279 4.72 10.38 7.61
C LEU A 279 5.51 11.60 7.14
N ALA A 280 5.62 11.82 5.82
CA ALA A 280 6.28 13.01 5.28
C ALA A 280 5.61 14.30 5.75
N ILE A 281 4.28 14.39 5.72
CA ILE A 281 3.52 15.54 6.22
C ILE A 281 3.83 15.78 7.69
N ARG A 282 3.82 14.74 8.51
CA ARG A 282 4.03 14.83 9.96
C ARG A 282 5.45 15.29 10.32
N GLN A 283 6.46 14.82 9.58
CA GLN A 283 7.88 15.12 9.85
C GLN A 283 8.38 16.40 9.16
N GLY A 284 7.66 16.96 8.20
CA GLY A 284 8.13 18.07 7.36
C GLY A 284 9.24 17.68 6.41
N SER A 285 9.27 16.40 6.00
CA SER A 285 10.16 15.85 4.97
C SER A 285 9.51 15.94 3.58
N HIS A 286 10.19 15.50 2.52
CA HIS A 286 9.61 15.59 1.17
C HIS A 286 9.59 14.26 0.43
N LEU A 287 8.73 14.19 -0.60
CA LEU A 287 8.51 13.03 -1.44
C LEU A 287 8.99 13.28 -2.87
N THR A 288 9.71 12.33 -3.44
CA THR A 288 9.87 12.24 -4.90
C THR A 288 8.77 11.33 -5.43
N LEU A 289 7.80 11.92 -6.14
CA LEU A 289 6.67 11.20 -6.70
C LEU A 289 7.06 10.53 -8.02
N ILE A 290 6.79 9.24 -8.14
CA ILE A 290 6.98 8.45 -9.37
C ILE A 290 5.60 8.12 -9.96
N PRO A 291 5.13 8.87 -10.98
CA PRO A 291 3.79 8.68 -11.54
C PRO A 291 3.60 7.32 -12.24
N ASN A 292 4.66 6.81 -12.85
CA ASN A 292 4.67 5.49 -13.49
C ASN A 292 5.92 4.70 -13.09
N PRO A 293 5.84 3.85 -12.06
CA PRO A 293 6.98 3.04 -11.61
C PRO A 293 7.38 1.91 -12.58
N ARG A 294 6.61 1.67 -13.65
CA ARG A 294 6.94 0.71 -14.71
C ARG A 294 7.83 1.31 -15.82
N ASP A 295 7.93 2.62 -15.88
CA ASP A 295 8.92 3.33 -16.69
C ASP A 295 10.26 3.33 -15.95
N PHE A 296 10.99 2.20 -16.01
CA PHE A 296 12.23 2.02 -15.27
C PHE A 296 13.33 3.01 -15.69
N ASP A 297 13.43 3.36 -16.97
CA ASP A 297 14.40 4.36 -17.44
C ASP A 297 14.13 5.73 -16.80
N GLY A 298 12.88 6.19 -16.84
CA GLY A 298 12.45 7.43 -16.20
C GLY A 298 12.59 7.40 -14.67
N PHE A 299 12.31 6.25 -14.06
CA PHE A 299 12.46 6.08 -12.62
C PHE A 299 13.93 6.19 -12.20
N ILE A 300 14.83 5.45 -12.83
CA ILE A 300 16.27 5.49 -12.54
C ILE A 300 16.86 6.87 -12.84
N ALA A 301 16.47 7.50 -13.94
CA ALA A 301 16.86 8.87 -14.23
C ALA A 301 16.41 9.83 -13.12
N THR A 302 15.26 9.58 -12.50
CA THR A 302 14.79 10.38 -11.35
C THR A 302 15.62 10.13 -10.09
N LEU A 303 15.96 8.87 -9.77
CA LEU A 303 16.81 8.53 -8.62
C LEU A 303 18.22 9.12 -8.71
N LYS A 304 18.77 9.25 -9.92
CA LYS A 304 20.10 9.84 -10.14
C LYS A 304 20.17 11.35 -9.90
N LYS A 305 19.02 12.05 -9.89
CA LYS A 305 19.00 13.52 -9.86
C LYS A 305 19.26 14.12 -8.49
N ARG A 306 18.96 13.39 -7.43
CA ARG A 306 19.04 13.91 -6.06
C ARG A 306 19.21 12.80 -5.03
N PRO A 307 19.83 13.11 -3.88
CA PRO A 307 19.89 12.22 -2.75
C PRO A 307 18.49 11.75 -2.31
N PHE A 308 18.37 10.50 -1.89
CA PHE A 308 17.15 9.96 -1.30
C PHE A 308 17.51 9.05 -0.11
N HIS A 309 16.61 8.99 0.87
CA HIS A 309 16.92 8.45 2.19
C HIS A 309 16.06 7.23 2.54
N MET A 310 14.89 7.12 1.91
CA MET A 310 13.96 6.01 2.12
C MET A 310 13.34 5.57 0.78
N LEU A 311 13.35 4.26 0.54
CA LEU A 311 12.73 3.64 -0.64
C LEU A 311 11.85 2.47 -0.19
N PRO A 312 10.53 2.70 0.01
CA PRO A 312 9.57 1.63 0.22
C PRO A 312 9.23 0.97 -1.11
N ALA A 313 9.28 -0.35 -1.14
CA ALA A 313 8.92 -1.10 -2.33
C ALA A 313 8.43 -2.52 -1.99
N VAL A 314 7.86 -3.20 -2.98
CA VAL A 314 7.57 -4.62 -2.94
C VAL A 314 8.74 -5.41 -3.55
N ASN A 315 8.86 -6.69 -3.22
CA ASN A 315 9.97 -7.55 -3.70
C ASN A 315 10.13 -7.51 -5.24
N THR A 316 9.02 -7.48 -5.98
CA THR A 316 9.05 -7.41 -7.45
C THR A 316 9.63 -6.11 -7.99
N LEU A 317 9.41 -4.97 -7.30
CA LEU A 317 9.99 -3.69 -7.70
C LEU A 317 11.49 -3.65 -7.38
N PHE A 318 11.92 -4.17 -6.23
CA PHE A 318 13.34 -4.30 -5.90
C PHE A 318 14.07 -5.14 -6.96
N ASN A 319 13.52 -6.30 -7.33
CA ASN A 319 14.08 -7.14 -8.38
C ASN A 319 14.16 -6.43 -9.74
N ALA A 320 13.11 -5.73 -10.13
CA ALA A 320 13.08 -5.01 -11.40
C ALA A 320 14.15 -3.91 -11.48
N LEU A 321 14.38 -3.21 -10.36
CA LEU A 321 15.44 -2.20 -10.27
C LEU A 321 16.83 -2.85 -10.33
N LEU A 322 17.05 -3.95 -9.62
CA LEU A 322 18.34 -4.67 -9.60
C LEU A 322 18.77 -5.20 -10.97
N VAL A 323 17.82 -5.60 -11.83
CA VAL A 323 18.16 -6.10 -13.18
C VAL A 323 18.42 -4.98 -14.20
N HIS A 324 18.08 -3.72 -13.86
CA HIS A 324 18.29 -2.59 -14.76
C HIS A 324 19.78 -2.20 -14.83
N PRO A 325 20.41 -2.13 -16.02
CA PRO A 325 21.86 -1.94 -16.15
C PRO A 325 22.40 -0.68 -15.47
N GLN A 326 21.60 0.40 -15.46
CA GLN A 326 22.01 1.67 -14.88
C GLN A 326 21.74 1.79 -13.38
N PHE A 327 21.06 0.85 -12.74
CA PHE A 327 20.71 0.94 -11.32
C PHE A 327 21.95 1.02 -10.43
N LYS A 328 22.95 0.19 -10.69
CA LYS A 328 24.22 0.17 -9.93
C LYS A 328 25.07 1.45 -10.07
N THR A 329 24.70 2.39 -10.94
CA THR A 329 25.40 3.65 -11.11
C THR A 329 24.77 4.80 -10.30
N ILE A 330 23.74 4.50 -9.50
CA ILE A 330 23.12 5.45 -8.58
C ILE A 330 24.00 5.57 -7.33
N ASP A 331 24.06 6.78 -6.77
CA ASP A 331 24.66 7.00 -5.46
C ASP A 331 23.66 6.64 -4.35
N PHE A 332 23.99 5.61 -3.59
CA PHE A 332 23.17 5.11 -2.46
C PHE A 332 23.71 5.55 -1.09
N SER A 333 24.70 6.43 -1.03
CA SER A 333 25.35 6.85 0.23
C SER A 333 24.38 7.47 1.25
N THR A 334 23.26 7.99 0.78
CA THR A 334 22.20 8.60 1.62
C THR A 334 20.99 7.69 1.81
N LEU A 335 20.97 6.49 1.24
CA LEU A 335 19.87 5.55 1.43
C LEU A 335 19.99 4.86 2.80
N PHE A 336 19.11 5.22 3.74
CA PHE A 336 19.12 4.71 5.11
C PHE A 336 18.07 3.63 5.35
N VAL A 337 16.97 3.63 4.59
CA VAL A 337 15.85 2.71 4.77
C VAL A 337 15.40 2.15 3.42
N SER A 338 15.58 0.84 3.23
CA SER A 338 14.98 0.07 2.13
C SER A 338 13.84 -0.75 2.71
N GLN A 339 12.61 -0.19 2.71
CA GLN A 339 11.45 -0.80 3.36
C GLN A 339 10.76 -1.78 2.42
N ALA A 340 10.82 -3.06 2.71
CA ALA A 340 10.06 -4.09 2.03
C ALA A 340 8.73 -4.34 2.74
N GLY A 341 7.65 -4.43 1.98
CA GLY A 341 6.31 -4.68 2.53
C GLY A 341 5.31 -5.09 1.46
N GLY A 342 4.08 -5.44 1.87
CA GLY A 342 3.00 -5.85 0.99
C GLY A 342 3.12 -7.28 0.44
N MET A 343 4.31 -7.86 0.43
CA MET A 343 4.63 -9.26 0.17
C MET A 343 5.98 -9.61 0.77
N ALA A 344 6.23 -10.90 1.01
CA ALA A 344 7.52 -11.37 1.52
C ALA A 344 8.68 -10.98 0.57
N ALA A 345 9.77 -10.52 1.13
CA ALA A 345 11.03 -10.34 0.41
C ALA A 345 11.79 -11.67 0.34
N SER A 346 12.39 -11.98 -0.81
CA SER A 346 13.23 -13.16 -0.90
C SER A 346 14.65 -12.86 -0.40
N GLU A 347 15.27 -13.82 0.28
CA GLU A 347 16.65 -13.70 0.75
C GLU A 347 17.63 -13.38 -0.40
N GLY A 348 17.43 -14.02 -1.56
CA GLY A 348 18.23 -13.75 -2.76
C GLY A 348 18.12 -12.31 -3.26
N THR A 349 16.93 -11.70 -3.18
CA THR A 349 16.72 -10.28 -3.52
C THR A 349 17.39 -9.40 -2.47
N ALA A 350 17.19 -9.69 -1.17
CA ALA A 350 17.75 -8.90 -0.08
C ALA A 350 19.28 -8.88 -0.12
N LYS A 351 19.92 -10.03 -0.38
CA LYS A 351 21.36 -10.14 -0.54
C LYS A 351 21.88 -9.29 -1.70
N LYS A 352 21.31 -9.43 -2.88
CA LYS A 352 21.71 -8.65 -4.06
C LYS A 352 21.46 -7.16 -3.88
N TRP A 353 20.37 -6.80 -3.21
CA TRP A 353 20.07 -5.41 -2.90
C TRP A 353 21.15 -4.80 -2.01
N PHE A 354 21.53 -5.51 -0.95
CA PHE A 354 22.59 -5.06 -0.05
C PHE A 354 23.96 -4.95 -0.75
N GLU A 355 24.30 -5.92 -1.61
CA GLU A 355 25.54 -5.90 -2.41
C GLU A 355 25.63 -4.65 -3.32
N VAL A 356 24.50 -4.19 -3.87
CA VAL A 356 24.48 -3.03 -4.78
C VAL A 356 24.37 -1.70 -4.03
N THR A 357 23.57 -1.65 -2.96
CA THR A 357 23.19 -0.38 -2.33
C THR A 357 23.92 -0.11 -1.00
N GLY A 358 24.45 -1.14 -0.36
CA GLY A 358 24.97 -1.05 1.01
C GLY A 358 23.90 -0.84 2.08
N CYS A 359 22.62 -0.77 1.70
CA CYS A 359 21.49 -0.59 2.62
C CYS A 359 20.72 -1.92 2.76
N PRO A 360 20.59 -2.48 3.98
CA PRO A 360 19.86 -3.72 4.17
C PRO A 360 18.36 -3.52 3.87
N MET A 361 17.74 -4.58 3.38
CA MET A 361 16.28 -4.60 3.18
C MET A 361 15.61 -4.89 4.52
N ILE A 362 14.71 -4.02 4.94
CA ILE A 362 13.95 -4.13 6.20
C ILE A 362 12.53 -4.56 5.86
N GLU A 363 12.11 -5.71 6.35
CA GLU A 363 10.73 -6.19 6.18
C GLU A 363 9.82 -5.66 7.27
N GLY A 364 8.63 -5.25 6.85
CA GLY A 364 7.49 -4.95 7.71
C GLY A 364 6.23 -5.60 7.18
N TRP A 365 5.31 -5.84 8.09
CA TRP A 365 4.00 -6.41 7.80
C TRP A 365 2.88 -5.46 8.24
N GLY A 366 1.86 -5.43 7.42
CA GLY A 366 0.62 -4.70 7.66
C GLY A 366 -0.35 -4.93 6.50
N MET A 367 -1.58 -4.54 6.69
CA MET A 367 -2.66 -4.71 5.73
C MET A 367 -3.52 -3.44 5.66
N SER A 368 -4.48 -3.38 4.75
CA SER A 368 -5.36 -2.20 4.65
C SER A 368 -6.11 -1.96 5.96
N GLU A 369 -6.54 -3.02 6.59
CA GLU A 369 -7.27 -3.07 7.85
C GLU A 369 -6.45 -2.61 9.06
N THR A 370 -5.11 -2.53 8.93
CA THR A 370 -4.20 -2.03 9.97
C THR A 370 -3.50 -0.73 9.58
N CYS A 371 -4.03 0.01 8.61
CA CYS A 371 -3.40 1.24 8.08
C CYS A 371 -1.95 1.00 7.60
N ALA A 372 -1.64 -0.18 7.02
CA ALA A 372 -0.33 -0.65 6.61
C ALA A 372 0.69 -0.86 7.76
N ILE A 373 0.30 -0.70 9.00
CA ILE A 373 1.18 -0.79 10.17
C ILE A 373 0.77 -1.98 11.04
N GLY A 374 1.71 -2.85 11.35
CA GLY A 374 1.56 -3.97 12.28
C GLY A 374 2.89 -4.27 12.94
N THR A 375 3.76 -4.95 12.23
CA THR A 375 5.12 -5.26 12.69
C THR A 375 6.17 -4.74 11.73
N ASN A 376 7.38 -4.51 12.22
CA ASN A 376 8.52 -4.16 11.37
C ASN A 376 9.83 -4.59 12.06
N ASN A 377 10.80 -5.00 11.26
CA ASN A 377 12.15 -5.17 11.77
C ASN A 377 12.74 -3.82 12.20
N PRO A 378 13.59 -3.79 13.23
CA PRO A 378 14.27 -2.56 13.62
C PRO A 378 15.01 -1.92 12.43
N VAL A 379 14.76 -0.62 12.18
CA VAL A 379 15.34 0.09 11.02
C VAL A 379 16.86 0.27 11.06
N MET A 380 17.46 0.01 12.21
CA MET A 380 18.92 0.02 12.40
C MET A 380 19.55 -1.37 12.22
N ASN A 381 18.78 -2.39 11.84
CA ASN A 381 19.33 -3.71 11.52
C ASN A 381 20.31 -3.62 10.35
N THR A 382 21.38 -4.38 10.44
CA THR A 382 22.44 -4.43 9.43
C THR A 382 22.31 -5.61 8.46
N ALA A 383 21.33 -6.49 8.69
CA ALA A 383 21.09 -7.68 7.89
C ALA A 383 19.58 -7.93 7.70
N PHE A 384 19.24 -8.62 6.64
CA PHE A 384 17.91 -9.16 6.40
C PHE A 384 17.65 -10.33 7.35
N THR A 385 16.47 -10.36 7.98
CA THR A 385 16.13 -11.34 9.01
C THR A 385 15.22 -12.48 8.53
N GLY A 386 14.46 -12.26 7.46
CA GLY A 386 13.42 -13.18 7.00
C GLY A 386 12.22 -13.27 7.95
N THR A 387 12.08 -12.30 8.87
CA THR A 387 10.93 -12.13 9.76
C THR A 387 10.19 -10.84 9.44
N ILE A 388 8.94 -10.73 9.86
CA ILE A 388 8.19 -9.48 9.77
C ILE A 388 8.49 -8.51 10.93
N GLY A 389 9.41 -8.87 11.82
CA GLY A 389 9.90 -8.03 12.92
C GLY A 389 9.00 -8.01 14.15
N LEU A 390 9.10 -6.91 14.87
CA LEU A 390 8.46 -6.65 16.16
C LEU A 390 7.19 -5.81 15.99
N PRO A 391 6.20 -5.90 16.90
CA PRO A 391 5.05 -4.99 16.89
C PRO A 391 5.51 -3.54 17.09
N LEU A 392 4.90 -2.61 16.34
CA LEU A 392 5.14 -1.18 16.49
C LEU A 392 4.49 -0.64 17.79
N PRO A 393 4.80 0.59 18.20
CA PRO A 393 4.23 1.16 19.44
C PRO A 393 2.71 1.01 19.56
N SER A 394 2.24 0.67 20.76
CA SER A 394 0.81 0.45 21.08
C SER A 394 0.13 -0.66 20.26
N ILE A 395 0.90 -1.61 19.71
CA ILE A 395 0.38 -2.78 19.01
C ILE A 395 0.64 -4.04 19.83
N GLU A 396 -0.37 -4.88 19.92
CA GLU A 396 -0.30 -6.23 20.47
C GLU A 396 -0.46 -7.25 19.33
N ILE A 397 0.38 -8.27 19.33
CA ILE A 397 0.32 -9.40 18.39
C ILE A 397 0.11 -10.67 19.21
N ALA A 398 -0.71 -11.56 18.70
CA ALA A 398 -0.90 -12.91 19.23
C ALA A 398 -1.01 -13.92 18.07
N ILE A 399 -0.43 -15.10 18.27
CA ILE A 399 -0.67 -16.24 17.39
C ILE A 399 -1.79 -17.06 18.04
N LYS A 400 -2.86 -17.29 17.30
CA LYS A 400 -4.08 -17.92 17.85
C LYS A 400 -4.48 -19.15 17.04
N ASP A 401 -5.09 -20.11 17.73
CA ASP A 401 -5.76 -21.25 17.11
C ASP A 401 -7.13 -20.86 16.48
N ASP A 402 -7.83 -21.83 15.91
CA ASP A 402 -9.14 -21.58 15.29
C ASP A 402 -10.21 -21.18 16.32
N ASP A 403 -10.09 -21.63 17.57
CA ASP A 403 -10.98 -21.28 18.68
C ASP A 403 -10.69 -19.89 19.28
N GLY A 404 -9.59 -19.25 18.87
CA GLY A 404 -9.17 -17.93 19.32
C GLY A 404 -8.30 -17.94 20.59
N ASN A 405 -7.80 -19.10 21.02
CA ASN A 405 -6.85 -19.21 22.14
C ASN A 405 -5.45 -18.83 21.65
N SER A 406 -4.68 -18.17 22.50
CA SER A 406 -3.28 -17.85 22.18
C SER A 406 -2.40 -19.09 22.27
N LEU A 407 -1.54 -19.28 21.28
CA LEU A 407 -0.56 -20.35 21.20
C LEU A 407 0.79 -19.90 21.78
N PRO A 408 1.60 -20.81 22.33
CA PRO A 408 2.94 -20.50 22.80
C PRO A 408 3.90 -20.21 21.65
N ASP A 409 5.04 -19.58 21.99
CA ASP A 409 6.11 -19.28 21.02
C ASP A 409 6.58 -20.56 20.32
N GLY A 410 6.81 -20.45 19.02
CA GLY A 410 7.22 -21.54 18.14
C GLY A 410 6.08 -22.36 17.55
N GLU A 411 4.85 -22.20 18.02
CA GLU A 411 3.68 -22.85 17.41
C GLU A 411 3.10 -22.00 16.28
N SER A 412 2.56 -22.68 15.26
CA SER A 412 1.97 -22.05 14.09
C SER A 412 0.48 -21.84 14.26
N GLY A 413 -0.01 -20.64 14.06
CA GLY A 413 -1.42 -20.29 14.12
C GLY A 413 -1.73 -19.00 13.36
N GLU A 414 -2.96 -18.53 13.47
CA GLU A 414 -3.38 -17.29 12.84
C GLU A 414 -2.77 -16.09 13.56
N LEU A 415 -2.06 -15.23 12.81
CA LEU A 415 -1.60 -13.94 13.30
C LEU A 415 -2.81 -13.06 13.60
N CYS A 416 -2.93 -12.61 14.84
CA CYS A 416 -3.97 -11.69 15.27
C CYS A 416 -3.34 -10.41 15.81
N ILE A 417 -3.97 -9.28 15.56
CA ILE A 417 -3.44 -7.96 15.90
C ILE A 417 -4.47 -7.12 16.64
N LYS A 418 -4.01 -6.35 17.62
CA LYS A 418 -4.79 -5.35 18.34
C LYS A 418 -3.99 -4.07 18.49
N GLY A 419 -4.61 -2.93 18.24
CA GLY A 419 -3.94 -1.63 18.33
C GLY A 419 -4.83 -0.48 17.85
N PRO A 420 -4.43 0.76 18.14
CA PRO A 420 -5.23 1.94 17.79
C PRO A 420 -5.27 2.21 16.28
N ASN A 421 -4.42 1.59 15.49
CA ASN A 421 -4.37 1.67 14.03
C ASN A 421 -5.24 0.62 13.31
N VAL A 422 -5.84 -0.32 14.06
CA VAL A 422 -6.72 -1.36 13.50
C VAL A 422 -8.06 -0.77 13.11
N MET A 423 -8.60 -1.15 11.96
CA MET A 423 -9.87 -0.66 11.42
C MET A 423 -11.02 -0.77 12.42
N VAL A 424 -12.04 0.04 12.23
CA VAL A 424 -13.31 -0.05 12.99
C VAL A 424 -14.11 -1.30 12.55
N GLY A 425 -14.02 -1.67 11.28
CA GLY A 425 -14.73 -2.78 10.67
C GLY A 425 -14.85 -2.61 9.16
N TYR A 426 -15.64 -3.44 8.52
CA TYR A 426 -15.95 -3.33 7.09
C TYR A 426 -17.23 -2.52 6.86
N TYR A 427 -17.17 -1.56 5.93
CA TYR A 427 -18.27 -0.65 5.63
C TYR A 427 -19.49 -1.42 5.13
N ASN A 428 -20.66 -1.18 5.77
CA ASN A 428 -21.92 -1.86 5.49
C ASN A 428 -21.88 -3.40 5.56
N GLN A 429 -20.89 -3.98 6.28
CA GLN A 429 -20.69 -5.42 6.38
C GLN A 429 -20.58 -5.86 7.86
N PRO A 430 -21.66 -5.80 8.66
CA PRO A 430 -21.59 -6.09 10.10
C PRO A 430 -21.25 -7.56 10.39
N ALA A 431 -21.71 -8.52 9.59
CA ALA A 431 -21.38 -9.93 9.75
C ALA A 431 -19.88 -10.20 9.52
N GLU A 432 -19.34 -9.69 8.42
CA GLU A 432 -17.92 -9.79 8.09
C GLU A 432 -17.04 -9.08 9.14
N THR A 433 -17.54 -7.98 9.71
CA THR A 433 -16.86 -7.28 10.81
C THR A 433 -16.82 -8.15 12.06
N ALA A 434 -17.94 -8.79 12.42
CA ALA A 434 -17.99 -9.66 13.59
C ALA A 434 -17.03 -10.87 13.45
N GLU A 435 -16.94 -11.46 12.26
CA GLU A 435 -16.02 -12.55 11.97
C GLU A 435 -14.54 -12.13 11.97
N ALA A 436 -14.27 -10.86 11.65
CA ALA A 436 -12.91 -10.32 11.60
C ALA A 436 -12.28 -10.13 12.99
N PHE A 437 -13.05 -10.17 14.08
CA PHE A 437 -12.52 -9.94 15.43
C PHE A 437 -12.76 -11.16 16.34
N THR A 438 -11.79 -11.40 17.22
CA THR A 438 -11.91 -12.38 18.31
C THR A 438 -12.68 -11.78 19.48
N ALA A 439 -13.16 -12.62 20.40
CA ALA A 439 -13.92 -12.17 21.57
C ALA A 439 -13.11 -11.25 22.50
N ASP A 440 -11.78 -11.39 22.53
CA ASP A 440 -10.84 -10.52 23.31
C ASP A 440 -10.36 -9.29 22.52
N GLY A 441 -10.93 -9.03 21.33
CA GLY A 441 -10.78 -7.80 20.56
C GLY A 441 -9.56 -7.75 19.65
N PHE A 442 -8.92 -8.89 19.35
CA PHE A 442 -7.91 -8.96 18.31
C PHE A 442 -8.58 -9.10 16.93
N MET A 443 -8.03 -8.42 15.94
CA MET A 443 -8.42 -8.63 14.53
C MET A 443 -7.69 -9.85 13.97
N ARG A 444 -8.43 -10.76 13.37
CA ARG A 444 -7.94 -11.91 12.60
C ARG A 444 -7.40 -11.42 11.26
N THR A 445 -6.17 -11.77 10.94
CA THR A 445 -5.52 -11.26 9.71
C THR A 445 -5.64 -12.19 8.51
N GLY A 446 -5.97 -13.45 8.75
CA GLY A 446 -5.93 -14.50 7.75
C GLY A 446 -4.51 -14.90 7.32
N ASP A 447 -3.47 -14.38 7.98
CA ASP A 447 -2.09 -14.80 7.81
C ASP A 447 -1.72 -15.84 8.88
N ILE A 448 -1.10 -16.92 8.50
CA ILE A 448 -0.52 -17.92 9.41
C ILE A 448 0.90 -17.52 9.72
N ALA A 449 1.24 -17.47 11.00
CA ALA A 449 2.56 -17.06 11.47
C ALA A 449 3.03 -17.88 12.66
N ILE A 450 4.29 -17.70 12.99
CA ILE A 450 4.96 -18.23 14.19
C ILE A 450 5.58 -17.04 14.91
N GLN A 451 5.37 -16.93 16.22
CA GLN A 451 6.11 -16.01 17.06
C GLN A 451 7.40 -16.68 17.55
N LEU A 452 8.52 -15.97 17.44
CA LEU A 452 9.83 -16.46 17.86
C LEU A 452 10.14 -16.00 19.30
N PRO A 453 11.05 -16.70 20.02
CA PRO A 453 11.38 -16.36 21.41
C PRO A 453 11.95 -14.95 21.62
N ASP A 454 12.47 -14.32 20.56
CA ASP A 454 12.97 -12.94 20.60
C ASP A 454 11.86 -11.89 20.42
N GLY A 455 10.60 -12.33 20.27
CA GLY A 455 9.43 -11.50 20.07
C GLY A 455 9.16 -11.12 18.62
N THR A 456 10.04 -11.47 17.68
CA THR A 456 9.77 -11.30 16.25
C THR A 456 8.75 -12.32 15.75
N SER A 457 8.06 -12.03 14.65
CA SER A 457 7.14 -12.97 14.02
C SER A 457 7.58 -13.30 12.60
N LYS A 458 7.26 -14.51 12.16
CA LYS A 458 7.53 -15.00 10.81
C LYS A 458 6.24 -15.46 10.16
N ILE A 459 5.88 -14.88 9.01
CA ILE A 459 4.75 -15.36 8.21
C ILE A 459 5.11 -16.71 7.59
N VAL A 460 4.23 -17.67 7.76
CA VAL A 460 4.32 -18.98 7.14
C VAL A 460 3.57 -18.94 5.81
N ASP A 461 2.28 -18.54 5.83
CA ASP A 461 1.46 -18.40 4.63
C ASP A 461 0.13 -17.66 4.91
N ARG A 462 -0.75 -17.66 3.91
CA ARG A 462 -2.16 -17.28 4.03
C ARG A 462 -3.02 -18.48 4.38
N LYS A 463 -3.90 -18.36 5.38
CA LYS A 463 -4.82 -19.43 5.84
C LYS A 463 -5.61 -20.05 4.67
N LYS A 464 -6.12 -19.22 3.76
CA LYS A 464 -6.91 -19.61 2.58
C LYS A 464 -6.11 -20.15 1.39
N ASP A 465 -4.79 -19.93 1.37
CA ASP A 465 -3.91 -20.43 0.31
C ASP A 465 -3.24 -21.75 0.69
N MET A 466 -3.36 -22.17 1.94
CA MET A 466 -2.88 -23.44 2.46
C MET A 466 -3.47 -24.60 1.64
N ILE A 467 -2.63 -25.56 1.29
CA ILE A 467 -2.97 -26.75 0.50
C ILE A 467 -3.08 -27.93 1.46
N LEU A 468 -4.17 -28.66 1.41
CA LEU A 468 -4.40 -29.81 2.30
C LEU A 468 -4.06 -31.12 1.59
N VAL A 469 -2.81 -31.56 1.69
CA VAL A 469 -2.32 -32.78 1.05
C VAL A 469 -2.40 -33.97 2.03
N SER A 470 -3.31 -34.90 1.81
CA SER A 470 -3.49 -36.10 2.68
C SER A 470 -3.65 -35.76 4.17
N GLY A 471 -4.30 -34.63 4.50
CA GLY A 471 -4.46 -34.15 5.88
C GLY A 471 -3.29 -33.32 6.42
N PHE A 472 -2.21 -33.16 5.66
CA PHE A 472 -1.09 -32.30 6.03
C PHE A 472 -1.25 -30.89 5.45
N ASN A 473 -1.05 -29.88 6.28
CA ASN A 473 -1.00 -28.48 5.86
C ASN A 473 0.31 -28.22 5.10
N VAL A 474 0.19 -27.84 3.82
CA VAL A 474 1.30 -27.44 2.98
C VAL A 474 1.14 -25.97 2.62
N PHE A 475 2.17 -25.22 2.84
CA PHE A 475 2.15 -23.77 2.65
C PHE A 475 2.81 -23.38 1.33
N PRO A 476 2.08 -22.78 0.37
CA PRO A 476 2.62 -22.36 -0.91
C PRO A 476 3.90 -21.54 -0.82
N ASN A 477 3.99 -20.59 0.12
CA ASN A 477 5.18 -19.75 0.27
C ASN A 477 6.44 -20.57 0.62
N GLU A 478 6.31 -21.63 1.42
CA GLU A 478 7.44 -22.52 1.73
C GLU A 478 7.96 -23.20 0.46
N LEU A 479 7.04 -23.71 -0.36
CA LEU A 479 7.37 -24.35 -1.63
C LEU A 479 8.01 -23.36 -2.61
N GLU A 480 7.43 -22.18 -2.75
CA GLU A 480 7.90 -21.13 -3.64
C GLU A 480 9.30 -20.66 -3.25
N ASN A 481 9.58 -20.52 -1.96
CA ASN A 481 10.91 -20.16 -1.46
C ASN A 481 11.96 -21.22 -1.86
N VAL A 482 11.64 -22.49 -1.72
CA VAL A 482 12.55 -23.58 -2.11
C VAL A 482 12.72 -23.61 -3.63
N ILE A 483 11.63 -23.61 -4.39
CA ILE A 483 11.64 -23.74 -5.85
C ILE A 483 12.32 -22.52 -6.52
N SER A 484 12.23 -21.34 -5.92
CA SER A 484 12.94 -20.14 -6.40
C SER A 484 14.47 -20.27 -6.38
N LEU A 485 15.00 -21.18 -5.58
CA LEU A 485 16.45 -21.49 -5.53
C LEU A 485 16.88 -22.44 -6.64
N CYS A 486 15.94 -23.09 -7.34
CA CYS A 486 16.26 -23.98 -8.45
C CYS A 486 16.91 -23.18 -9.61
N PRO A 487 18.11 -23.60 -10.10
CA PRO A 487 18.76 -22.92 -11.20
C PRO A 487 17.85 -22.83 -12.43
N GLY A 488 17.73 -21.63 -13.00
CA GLY A 488 16.90 -21.38 -14.18
C GLY A 488 15.46 -20.94 -13.88
N VAL A 489 15.01 -20.92 -12.64
CA VAL A 489 13.72 -20.34 -12.23
C VAL A 489 13.86 -18.81 -12.08
N LEU A 490 12.95 -18.06 -12.68
CA LEU A 490 12.81 -16.62 -12.51
C LEU A 490 11.84 -16.29 -11.36
N GLU A 491 10.66 -16.89 -11.40
CA GLU A 491 9.62 -16.81 -10.38
C GLU A 491 8.72 -18.05 -10.44
N CYS A 492 8.05 -18.34 -9.34
CA CYS A 492 7.10 -19.44 -9.27
C CYS A 492 5.91 -19.13 -8.37
N ALA A 493 4.84 -19.90 -8.53
CA ALA A 493 3.66 -19.85 -7.66
C ALA A 493 3.09 -21.25 -7.47
N ALA A 494 2.74 -21.62 -6.25
CA ALA A 494 2.13 -22.90 -5.92
C ALA A 494 0.64 -22.73 -5.55
N ILE A 495 -0.17 -23.67 -5.99
CA ILE A 495 -1.60 -23.79 -5.61
C ILE A 495 -1.98 -25.22 -5.32
N GLY A 496 -3.05 -25.42 -4.54
CA GLY A 496 -3.76 -26.69 -4.44
C GLY A 496 -4.69 -26.90 -5.64
N VAL A 497 -4.70 -28.09 -6.16
CA VAL A 497 -5.68 -28.57 -7.15
C VAL A 497 -6.33 -29.86 -6.64
N ALA A 498 -7.62 -30.04 -6.90
CA ALA A 498 -8.35 -31.22 -6.44
C ALA A 498 -7.67 -32.53 -6.88
N ASP A 499 -7.52 -33.48 -5.96
CA ASP A 499 -6.94 -34.79 -6.20
C ASP A 499 -7.74 -35.89 -5.48
N ILE A 500 -8.15 -36.89 -6.23
CA ILE A 500 -9.04 -37.98 -5.69
C ILE A 500 -8.37 -38.76 -4.56
N LYS A 501 -7.03 -38.89 -4.59
CA LYS A 501 -6.31 -39.73 -3.61
C LYS A 501 -5.85 -38.97 -2.37
N GLN A 502 -5.59 -37.69 -2.51
CA GLN A 502 -4.93 -36.87 -1.48
C GLN A 502 -5.79 -35.71 -0.96
N GLY A 503 -7.00 -35.53 -1.50
CA GLY A 503 -7.83 -34.34 -1.28
C GLY A 503 -7.37 -33.21 -2.20
N GLU A 504 -6.17 -32.69 -1.98
CA GLU A 504 -5.50 -31.74 -2.87
C GLU A 504 -4.10 -32.24 -3.27
N ALA A 505 -3.66 -31.86 -4.46
CA ALA A 505 -2.30 -32.04 -4.93
C ALA A 505 -1.67 -30.66 -5.23
N ILE A 506 -0.36 -30.58 -5.08
CA ILE A 506 0.41 -29.36 -5.34
C ILE A 506 0.64 -29.21 -6.83
N LYS A 507 0.22 -28.06 -7.41
CA LYS A 507 0.56 -27.61 -8.76
C LYS A 507 1.39 -26.35 -8.67
N VAL A 508 2.55 -26.34 -9.37
CA VAL A 508 3.46 -25.20 -9.40
C VAL A 508 3.52 -24.60 -10.80
N PHE A 509 3.32 -23.30 -10.89
CA PHE A 509 3.56 -22.51 -12.10
C PHE A 509 4.95 -21.91 -12.03
N VAL A 510 5.73 -22.05 -13.08
CA VAL A 510 7.14 -21.63 -13.14
C VAL A 510 7.35 -20.69 -14.33
N VAL A 511 7.94 -19.53 -14.09
CA VAL A 511 8.48 -18.65 -15.14
C VAL A 511 9.97 -18.92 -15.26
N ARG A 512 10.42 -19.21 -16.47
CA ARG A 512 11.80 -19.56 -16.74
C ARG A 512 12.69 -18.31 -16.84
N LYS A 513 13.84 -18.36 -16.22
CA LYS A 513 14.98 -17.48 -16.50
C LYS A 513 15.87 -18.09 -17.58
N ASP A 514 16.01 -19.43 -17.55
CA ASP A 514 16.75 -20.22 -18.54
C ASP A 514 15.75 -21.01 -19.39
N PRO A 515 15.69 -20.78 -20.71
CA PRO A 515 14.79 -21.53 -21.59
C PRO A 515 15.00 -23.04 -21.59
N SER A 516 16.19 -23.53 -21.19
CA SER A 516 16.52 -24.96 -21.13
C SER A 516 15.93 -25.67 -19.90
N LEU A 517 15.44 -24.93 -18.91
CA LEU A 517 14.80 -25.49 -17.71
C LEU A 517 13.56 -26.30 -18.10
N ASN A 518 13.50 -27.55 -17.67
CA ASN A 518 12.37 -28.45 -17.94
C ASN A 518 11.75 -28.98 -16.64
N GLU A 519 10.61 -29.65 -16.76
CA GLU A 519 9.84 -30.19 -15.64
C GLU A 519 10.66 -31.19 -14.81
N GLU A 520 11.38 -32.11 -15.48
CA GLU A 520 12.20 -33.14 -14.82
C GLU A 520 13.26 -32.51 -13.90
N SER A 521 13.90 -31.42 -14.34
CA SER A 521 14.93 -30.71 -13.57
C SER A 521 14.34 -30.07 -12.32
N VAL A 522 13.16 -29.45 -12.42
CA VAL A 522 12.47 -28.83 -11.28
C VAL A 522 11.98 -29.92 -10.32
N MET A 523 11.40 -31.02 -10.83
CA MET A 523 10.93 -32.12 -10.00
C MET A 523 12.08 -32.77 -9.22
N ARG A 524 13.20 -33.06 -9.88
CA ARG A 524 14.39 -33.60 -9.24
C ARG A 524 14.92 -32.67 -8.16
N PHE A 525 14.97 -31.37 -8.43
CA PHE A 525 15.37 -30.39 -7.42
C PHE A 525 14.42 -30.44 -6.21
N CYS A 526 13.12 -30.52 -6.42
CA CYS A 526 12.12 -30.64 -5.35
C CYS A 526 12.24 -31.97 -4.58
N GLU A 527 12.60 -33.06 -5.23
CA GLU A 527 12.83 -34.36 -4.57
C GLU A 527 13.97 -34.31 -3.54
N ASP A 528 15.02 -33.57 -3.87
CA ASP A 528 16.19 -33.41 -3.01
C ASP A 528 15.95 -32.43 -1.85
N GLN A 529 15.02 -31.47 -1.99
CA GLN A 529 14.85 -30.35 -1.06
C GLN A 529 13.55 -30.43 -0.25
N LEU A 530 12.56 -31.22 -0.68
CA LEU A 530 11.22 -31.25 -0.07
C LEU A 530 10.83 -32.66 0.39
N THR A 531 10.18 -32.71 1.57
CA THR A 531 9.55 -33.95 2.07
C THR A 531 8.45 -34.42 1.12
N GLY A 532 8.20 -35.73 1.02
CA GLY A 532 7.33 -36.34 0.02
C GLY A 532 5.96 -35.68 -0.19
N TYR A 533 5.23 -35.37 0.90
CA TYR A 533 3.92 -34.73 0.81
C TYR A 533 3.96 -33.24 0.38
N LYS A 534 5.13 -32.61 0.43
CA LYS A 534 5.37 -31.22 -0.03
C LYS A 534 5.87 -31.14 -1.47
N ARG A 535 6.09 -32.29 -2.15
CA ARG A 535 6.57 -32.30 -3.53
C ARG A 535 5.45 -31.96 -4.50
N PRO A 536 5.69 -31.09 -5.50
CA PRO A 536 4.70 -30.81 -6.53
C PRO A 536 4.37 -32.08 -7.32
N LYS A 537 3.09 -32.25 -7.62
CA LYS A 537 2.61 -33.30 -8.51
C LYS A 537 2.55 -32.83 -9.96
N PHE A 538 2.37 -31.50 -10.15
CA PHE A 538 2.25 -30.89 -11.47
C PHE A 538 3.14 -29.64 -11.54
N ILE A 539 3.83 -29.47 -12.69
CA ILE A 539 4.57 -28.26 -13.01
C ILE A 539 4.06 -27.73 -14.35
N GLU A 540 3.75 -26.44 -14.39
CA GLU A 540 3.33 -25.75 -15.60
C GLU A 540 4.23 -24.53 -15.84
N PHE A 541 4.84 -24.45 -17.04
CA PHE A 541 5.64 -23.29 -17.41
C PHE A 541 4.76 -22.21 -18.03
N ARG A 542 5.04 -20.97 -17.66
CA ARG A 542 4.36 -19.77 -18.18
C ARG A 542 5.37 -18.67 -18.50
N ASP A 543 4.97 -17.76 -19.40
CA ASP A 543 5.79 -16.58 -19.73
C ASP A 543 5.74 -15.52 -18.62
N SER A 544 4.64 -15.47 -17.87
CA SER A 544 4.45 -14.57 -16.72
C SER A 544 3.38 -15.11 -15.78
N LEU A 545 3.41 -14.67 -14.52
CA LEU A 545 2.37 -14.93 -13.53
C LEU A 545 1.40 -13.75 -13.41
N PRO A 546 0.10 -14.00 -13.19
CA PRO A 546 -0.87 -12.93 -12.95
C PRO A 546 -0.53 -12.20 -11.65
N LYS A 547 -0.53 -10.87 -11.69
CA LYS A 547 -0.14 -10.01 -10.55
C LYS A 547 -1.12 -8.87 -10.36
N THR A 548 -1.28 -8.46 -9.11
CA THR A 548 -1.94 -7.20 -8.76
C THR A 548 -1.13 -6.01 -9.28
N ASN A 549 -1.74 -4.82 -9.26
CA ASN A 549 -1.05 -3.57 -9.64
C ASN A 549 0.14 -3.22 -8.73
N VAL A 550 0.17 -3.79 -7.52
CA VAL A 550 1.31 -3.68 -6.58
C VAL A 550 2.29 -4.85 -6.69
N GLY A 551 2.15 -5.70 -7.71
CA GLY A 551 3.10 -6.78 -8.02
C GLY A 551 2.90 -8.09 -7.27
N LYS A 552 1.83 -8.24 -6.47
CA LYS A 552 1.51 -9.47 -5.75
C LYS A 552 0.88 -10.51 -6.68
N ILE A 553 1.33 -11.76 -6.61
CA ILE A 553 0.79 -12.87 -7.42
C ILE A 553 -0.69 -13.14 -7.06
N LEU A 554 -1.53 -13.27 -8.08
CA LEU A 554 -2.96 -13.56 -7.98
C LEU A 554 -3.21 -15.08 -8.09
N ARG A 555 -2.97 -15.83 -7.00
CA ARG A 555 -3.19 -17.29 -6.98
C ARG A 555 -4.62 -17.69 -7.36
N ARG A 556 -5.61 -16.82 -7.11
CA ARG A 556 -6.99 -17.05 -7.54
C ARG A 556 -7.11 -17.24 -9.05
N GLU A 557 -6.44 -16.40 -9.84
CA GLU A 557 -6.47 -16.52 -11.31
C GLU A 557 -5.76 -17.78 -11.78
N LEU A 558 -4.73 -18.21 -11.06
CA LEU A 558 -4.04 -19.47 -11.34
C LEU A 558 -4.94 -20.68 -11.04
N ARG A 559 -5.75 -20.64 -9.96
CA ARG A 559 -6.75 -21.70 -9.65
C ARG A 559 -7.83 -21.79 -10.73
N THR A 560 -8.38 -20.64 -11.18
CA THR A 560 -9.42 -20.61 -12.21
C THR A 560 -8.91 -21.11 -13.58
N ALA A 561 -7.64 -20.90 -13.87
CA ALA A 561 -7.01 -21.37 -15.12
C ALA A 561 -6.54 -22.84 -15.05
N ALA A 562 -6.56 -23.45 -13.87
CA ALA A 562 -6.13 -24.83 -13.65
C ALA A 562 -7.28 -25.85 -13.81
N HIS A 563 -8.51 -25.38 -13.92
CA HIS A 563 -9.72 -26.12 -14.29
C HIS A 563 -9.97 -25.98 -15.80
#